data_1bf68a1b079386b94716c0be6ed364ec
#
_entry.id   1bf68a1b079386b94716c0be6ed364ec
#
_cell.length_a   1.000
_cell.length_b   1.000
_cell.length_c   1.000
_cell.angle_alpha   90.00
_cell.angle_beta   90.00
_cell.angle_gamma   90.00
#
_symmetry.space_group_name_H-M   'P 1'
#
loop_
_entity.id
_entity.type
_entity.pdbx_description
1 polymer ?
#
loop_
_entity_poly.entity_id
_entity_poly.type
_entity_poly.pdbx_seq_one_letter_code
_entity_poly.pdbx_strand_id
1 'polypeptide(L)'
;MSYDVTIVDKSGKAIYVDQPHGLIGGTYSPTSRELWLNITFNYAKIFNREDVFGEGGIKNLIGMTVEKALPIVTKAASVLKEDYDEDYWTPTEGNVKKSLMNLISLMKLAPNDGIIEIRY
;
A
#
# COMPACT_ATOMS: atom_id res chain seq x y z
N MET A 1 -15.28 -0.45 4.71
CA MET A 1 -14.50 -1.63 4.32
C MET A 1 -13.22 -1.20 3.63
N SER A 2 -12.14 -1.89 3.91
CA SER A 2 -10.82 -1.44 3.48
C SER A 2 -9.82 -2.58 3.44
N TYR A 3 -8.68 -2.30 2.82
CA TYR A 3 -7.52 -3.18 2.84
C TYR A 3 -6.60 -2.77 3.99
N ASP A 4 -6.30 -3.71 4.88
CA ASP A 4 -5.24 -3.53 5.88
C ASP A 4 -3.97 -4.16 5.33
N VAL A 5 -3.05 -3.32 4.86
CA VAL A 5 -1.78 -3.76 4.27
C VAL A 5 -0.72 -3.71 5.36
N THR A 6 -0.11 -4.85 5.65
CA THR A 6 0.96 -4.96 6.64
C THR A 6 2.19 -5.59 6.01
N ILE A 7 3.35 -5.31 6.58
CA ILE A 7 4.60 -5.99 6.23
C ILE A 7 5.08 -6.71 7.49
N VAL A 8 5.22 -8.02 7.37
CA VAL A 8 5.60 -8.89 8.49
C VAL A 8 6.95 -9.55 8.21
N ASP A 9 7.57 -10.09 9.25
CA ASP A 9 8.79 -10.87 9.08
C ASP A 9 8.48 -12.28 8.54
N LYS A 10 9.51 -13.06 8.27
CA LYS A 10 9.36 -14.42 7.74
C LYS A 10 8.55 -15.36 8.62
N SER A 11 8.48 -15.06 9.92
CA SER A 11 7.69 -15.87 10.87
C SER A 11 6.24 -15.38 11.01
N GLY A 12 5.86 -14.33 10.27
CA GLY A 12 4.52 -13.75 10.30
C GLY A 12 4.32 -12.72 11.41
N LYS A 13 5.38 -12.28 12.06
CA LYS A 13 5.29 -11.29 13.13
C LYS A 13 5.36 -9.88 12.58
N ALA A 14 4.62 -8.97 13.21
CA ALA A 14 4.66 -7.54 12.88
C ALA A 14 6.07 -6.99 13.02
N ILE A 15 6.42 -6.08 12.11
CA ILE A 15 7.68 -5.36 12.13
C ILE A 15 7.41 -3.95 12.63
N TYR A 16 8.20 -3.51 13.61
CA TYR A 16 8.10 -2.16 14.18
C TYR A 16 9.36 -1.37 13.89
N VAL A 17 9.19 -0.09 13.58
CA VAL A 17 10.30 0.86 13.45
C VAL A 17 10.48 1.62 14.74
N ASP A 18 11.63 2.30 14.90
CA ASP A 18 11.99 2.97 16.17
C ASP A 18 11.11 4.19 16.48
N GLN A 19 10.62 4.85 15.45
CA GLN A 19 9.76 6.04 15.57
C GLN A 19 8.50 5.86 14.75
N PRO A 20 7.38 6.52 15.10
CA PRO A 20 6.20 6.53 14.25
C PRO A 20 6.58 6.99 12.84
N HIS A 21 6.17 6.23 11.81
CA HIS A 21 6.59 6.52 10.44
C HIS A 21 5.77 7.63 9.77
N GLY A 22 4.63 8.00 10.33
CA GLY A 22 3.80 9.08 9.78
C GLY A 22 3.08 8.75 8.47
N LEU A 23 3.18 7.52 7.98
CA LEU A 23 2.57 7.12 6.72
C LEU A 23 1.15 6.63 6.95
N ILE A 24 0.23 7.09 6.12
CA ILE A 24 -1.17 6.68 6.16
C ILE A 24 -1.63 6.32 4.75
N GLY A 25 -2.52 5.33 4.67
CA GLY A 25 -3.21 5.00 3.41
C GLY A 25 -4.59 5.65 3.35
N GLY A 26 -5.04 6.27 4.43
CA GLY A 26 -6.36 6.85 4.57
C GLY A 26 -6.49 7.77 5.77
N THR A 27 -7.53 7.59 6.58
CA THR A 27 -7.93 8.51 7.64
C THR A 27 -7.36 8.20 9.01
N TYR A 28 -6.57 7.16 9.16
CA TYR A 28 -6.06 6.74 10.45
C TYR A 28 -4.84 7.57 10.88
N SER A 29 -4.66 7.65 12.21
CA SER A 29 -3.60 8.44 12.80
C SER A 29 -2.19 7.95 12.39
N PRO A 30 -1.26 8.86 12.08
CA PRO A 30 0.10 8.52 11.69
C PRO A 30 1.01 8.21 12.90
N THR A 31 0.48 7.67 13.99
CA THR A 31 1.27 7.40 15.20
C THR A 31 1.82 5.98 15.24
N SER A 32 1.51 5.15 14.25
CA SER A 32 1.93 3.75 14.25
C SER A 32 3.43 3.60 14.01
N ARG A 33 4.03 2.71 14.79
CA ARG A 33 5.39 2.21 14.56
C ARG A 33 5.35 0.89 13.80
N GLU A 34 4.20 0.25 13.71
CA GLU A 34 4.00 -0.97 12.92
C GLU A 34 4.00 -0.62 11.44
N LEU A 35 4.59 -1.47 10.62
CA LEU A 35 4.57 -1.31 9.16
C LEU A 35 3.19 -1.71 8.62
N TRP A 36 2.27 -0.77 8.69
CA TRP A 36 0.86 -0.98 8.39
C TRP A 36 0.25 0.26 7.75
N LEU A 37 -0.60 0.04 6.76
CA LEU A 37 -1.44 1.06 6.12
C LEU A 37 -2.85 0.52 5.92
N ASN A 38 -3.84 1.42 6.00
CA ASN A 38 -5.21 1.11 5.64
C ASN A 38 -5.58 1.87 4.36
N ILE A 39 -6.11 1.16 3.37
CA ILE A 39 -6.49 1.75 2.07
C ILE A 39 -7.94 1.37 1.76
N THR A 40 -8.75 2.35 1.35
CA THR A 40 -10.17 2.13 1.06
C THR A 40 -10.43 1.17 -0.10
N PHE A 41 -11.50 0.38 0.00
CA PHE A 41 -12.01 -0.45 -1.09
C PHE A 41 -12.48 0.37 -2.30
N ASN A 42 -12.73 1.67 -2.12
CA ASN A 42 -13.17 2.53 -3.21
C ASN A 42 -12.17 2.57 -4.36
N TYR A 43 -10.92 2.23 -4.11
CA TYR A 43 -9.85 2.23 -5.12
C TYR A 43 -9.76 0.92 -5.91
N ALA A 44 -10.59 -0.08 -5.60
CA ALA A 44 -10.47 -1.43 -6.17
C ALA A 44 -10.53 -1.43 -7.71
N LYS A 45 -11.42 -0.63 -8.31
CA LYS A 45 -11.53 -0.54 -9.78
C LYS A 45 -10.23 -0.10 -10.44
N ILE A 46 -9.55 0.88 -9.85
CA ILE A 46 -8.27 1.35 -10.38
C ILE A 46 -7.19 0.31 -10.14
N PHE A 47 -7.16 -0.31 -8.97
CA PHE A 47 -6.21 -1.39 -8.69
C PHE A 47 -6.34 -2.56 -9.67
N ASN A 48 -7.56 -2.85 -10.13
CA ASN A 48 -7.81 -3.97 -11.04
C ASN A 48 -7.49 -3.67 -12.51
N ARG A 49 -7.14 -2.43 -12.84
CA ARG A 49 -6.78 -2.06 -14.21
C ARG A 49 -5.52 -2.82 -14.65
N GLU A 50 -5.51 -3.22 -15.93
CA GLU A 50 -4.38 -3.96 -16.53
C GLU A 50 -3.04 -3.20 -16.39
N ASP A 51 -3.08 -1.88 -16.42
CA ASP A 51 -1.88 -1.05 -16.32
C ASP A 51 -1.46 -0.76 -14.88
N VAL A 52 -2.21 -1.23 -13.89
CA VAL A 52 -1.91 -1.08 -12.47
C VAL A 52 -1.49 -2.44 -11.89
N PHE A 53 -2.43 -3.20 -11.32
CA PHE A 53 -2.13 -4.55 -10.80
C PHE A 53 -2.79 -5.67 -11.61
N GLY A 54 -3.76 -5.36 -12.47
CA GLY A 54 -4.53 -6.33 -13.20
C GLY A 54 -5.60 -6.99 -12.34
N GLU A 55 -6.17 -8.10 -12.84
CA GLU A 55 -7.19 -8.86 -12.13
C GLU A 55 -6.68 -9.29 -10.74
N GLY A 56 -7.52 -9.13 -9.73
CA GLY A 56 -7.15 -9.36 -8.34
C GLY A 56 -6.67 -8.10 -7.62
N GLY A 57 -6.23 -7.09 -8.35
CA GLY A 57 -5.86 -5.79 -7.80
C GLY A 57 -4.71 -5.86 -6.81
N ILE A 58 -4.79 -5.04 -5.75
CA ILE A 58 -3.75 -4.97 -4.74
C ILE A 58 -3.52 -6.30 -4.01
N LYS A 59 -4.53 -7.18 -3.99
CA LYS A 59 -4.42 -8.51 -3.35
C LYS A 59 -3.38 -9.40 -4.03
N ASN A 60 -2.99 -9.08 -5.26
CA ASN A 60 -1.91 -9.80 -5.94
C ASN A 60 -0.56 -9.69 -5.23
N LEU A 61 -0.41 -8.71 -4.34
CA LEU A 61 0.81 -8.52 -3.57
C LEU A 61 0.92 -9.47 -2.37
N ILE A 62 -0.17 -10.13 -1.98
CA ILE A 62 -0.19 -11.01 -0.80
C ILE A 62 0.86 -12.11 -0.94
N GLY A 63 1.70 -12.25 0.07
CA GLY A 63 2.74 -13.27 0.12
C GLY A 63 4.03 -12.92 -0.61
N MET A 64 4.07 -11.78 -1.30
CA MET A 64 5.31 -11.33 -1.95
C MET A 64 6.29 -10.76 -0.92
N THR A 65 7.58 -10.94 -1.19
CA THR A 65 8.60 -10.19 -0.46
C THR A 65 8.57 -8.71 -0.87
N VAL A 66 9.04 -7.85 0.01
CA VAL A 66 9.19 -6.42 -0.30
C VAL A 66 10.05 -6.23 -1.54
N GLU A 67 11.15 -6.98 -1.65
CA GLU A 67 12.05 -6.91 -2.82
C GLU A 67 11.31 -7.17 -4.13
N LYS A 68 10.40 -8.15 -4.15
CA LYS A 68 9.61 -8.49 -5.34
C LYS A 68 8.49 -7.49 -5.59
N ALA A 69 7.81 -7.06 -4.55
CA ALA A 69 6.63 -6.19 -4.66
C ALA A 69 6.98 -4.74 -4.99
N LEU A 70 8.10 -4.23 -4.49
CA LEU A 70 8.47 -2.83 -4.63
C LEU A 70 8.49 -2.34 -6.09
N PRO A 71 9.15 -3.04 -7.04
CA PRO A 71 9.11 -2.60 -8.44
C PRO A 71 7.70 -2.68 -9.04
N ILE A 72 6.88 -3.63 -8.61
CA ILE A 72 5.49 -3.77 -9.10
C ILE A 72 4.66 -2.56 -8.66
N VAL A 73 4.73 -2.18 -7.39
CA VAL A 73 3.98 -1.04 -6.86
C VAL A 73 4.51 0.27 -7.44
N THR A 74 5.82 0.39 -7.61
CA THR A 74 6.45 1.57 -8.22
C THR A 74 5.95 1.78 -9.65
N LYS A 75 5.90 0.72 -10.44
CA LYS A 75 5.36 0.78 -11.80
C LYS A 75 3.87 1.14 -11.80
N ALA A 76 3.08 0.53 -10.92
CA ALA A 76 1.66 0.82 -10.80
C ALA A 76 1.42 2.30 -10.50
N ALA A 77 2.16 2.87 -9.56
CA ALA A 77 2.05 4.29 -9.23
C ALA A 77 2.43 5.18 -10.40
N SER A 78 3.45 4.80 -11.18
CA SER A 78 3.99 5.61 -12.26
C SER A 78 3.02 5.84 -13.41
N VAL A 79 2.07 4.94 -13.64
CA VAL A 79 1.10 5.07 -14.74
C VAL A 79 -0.13 5.90 -14.37
N LEU A 80 -0.27 6.27 -13.10
CA LEU A 80 -1.42 7.02 -12.61
C LEU A 80 -1.18 8.53 -12.74
N LYS A 81 -2.25 9.26 -13.06
CA LYS A 81 -2.24 10.71 -13.16
C LYS A 81 -2.26 11.36 -11.77
N GLU A 82 -1.96 12.65 -11.72
CA GLU A 82 -1.93 13.42 -10.47
C GLU A 82 -3.18 14.28 -10.29
N ASP A 83 -4.34 13.74 -10.61
CA ASP A 83 -5.63 14.39 -10.43
C ASP A 83 -6.16 14.13 -9.01
N TYR A 84 -5.60 14.81 -8.03
CA TYR A 84 -5.95 14.66 -6.64
C TYR A 84 -7.31 15.27 -6.33
N ASP A 85 -8.05 14.61 -5.43
CA ASP A 85 -9.28 15.15 -4.84
C ASP A 85 -9.05 15.29 -3.34
N GLU A 86 -9.59 16.34 -2.73
CA GLU A 86 -9.47 16.57 -1.29
C GLU A 86 -10.14 15.48 -0.46
N ASP A 87 -11.23 14.91 -1.02
CA ASP A 87 -11.90 13.78 -0.39
C ASP A 87 -11.15 12.50 -0.71
N TYR A 88 -10.47 11.97 0.28
CA TYR A 88 -9.73 10.70 0.19
C TYR A 88 -10.57 9.57 -0.39
N TRP A 89 -11.88 9.53 -0.10
CA TRP A 89 -12.78 8.46 -0.52
C TRP A 89 -13.11 8.50 -2.01
N THR A 90 -12.84 9.62 -2.67
CA THR A 90 -13.08 9.77 -4.11
C THR A 90 -12.00 9.03 -4.88
N PRO A 91 -12.35 8.03 -5.72
CA PRO A 91 -11.36 7.19 -6.39
C PRO A 91 -10.79 7.84 -7.65
N THR A 92 -10.03 8.91 -7.48
CA THR A 92 -9.25 9.51 -8.57
C THR A 92 -7.92 8.79 -8.70
N GLU A 93 -7.30 8.85 -9.87
CA GLU A 93 -5.97 8.27 -10.08
C GLU A 93 -4.93 8.91 -9.15
N GLY A 94 -5.04 10.21 -8.90
CA GLY A 94 -4.14 10.92 -7.99
C GLY A 94 -4.25 10.43 -6.55
N ASN A 95 -5.46 10.22 -6.07
CA ASN A 95 -5.68 9.70 -4.71
C ASN A 95 -5.13 8.27 -4.56
N VAL A 96 -5.35 7.43 -5.56
CA VAL A 96 -4.78 6.08 -5.58
C VAL A 96 -3.26 6.14 -5.63
N LYS A 97 -2.71 6.98 -6.49
CA LYS A 97 -1.25 7.18 -6.60
C LYS A 97 -0.65 7.58 -5.25
N LYS A 98 -1.28 8.51 -4.54
CA LYS A 98 -0.81 8.96 -3.22
C LYS A 98 -0.76 7.81 -2.23
N SER A 99 -1.79 6.98 -2.18
CA SER A 99 -1.80 5.78 -1.32
C SER A 99 -0.69 4.80 -1.68
N LEU A 100 -0.46 4.58 -2.98
CA LEU A 100 0.62 3.71 -3.44
C LEU A 100 2.01 4.29 -3.14
N MET A 101 2.17 5.60 -3.24
CA MET A 101 3.44 6.25 -2.86
C MET A 101 3.73 6.09 -1.37
N ASN A 102 2.70 6.17 -0.52
CA ASN A 102 2.85 5.90 0.90
C ASN A 102 3.20 4.43 1.16
N LEU A 103 2.61 3.50 0.41
CA LEU A 103 2.96 2.09 0.50
C LEU A 103 4.42 1.85 0.08
N ILE A 104 4.88 2.51 -0.97
CA ILE A 104 6.29 2.45 -1.41
C ILE A 104 7.21 2.92 -0.28
N SER A 105 6.88 4.05 0.35
CA SER A 105 7.65 4.57 1.47
C SER A 105 7.67 3.59 2.65
N LEU A 106 6.54 2.96 2.94
CA LEU A 106 6.44 1.94 3.98
C LEU A 106 7.35 0.74 3.67
N MET A 107 7.32 0.26 2.43
CA MET A 107 8.17 -0.85 1.98
C MET A 107 9.65 -0.52 2.10
N LYS A 108 10.04 0.73 1.86
CA LYS A 108 11.43 1.17 2.01
C LYS A 108 11.92 1.18 3.46
N LEU A 109 11.02 1.20 4.42
CA LEU A 109 11.35 1.06 5.84
C LEU A 109 11.54 -0.41 6.25
N ALA A 110 11.05 -1.34 5.46
CA ALA A 110 11.09 -2.77 5.76
C ALA A 110 12.37 -3.42 5.24
N PRO A 111 12.79 -4.55 5.83
CA PRO A 111 13.83 -5.37 5.21
C PRO A 111 13.33 -5.95 3.88
N ASN A 112 14.24 -6.23 2.96
CA ASN A 112 13.90 -6.75 1.62
C ASN A 112 13.13 -8.08 1.67
N ASP A 113 13.35 -8.88 2.69
CA ASP A 113 12.69 -10.17 2.89
C ASP A 113 11.39 -10.09 3.71
N GLY A 114 10.96 -8.90 4.07
CA GLY A 114 9.65 -8.68 4.67
C GLY A 114 8.55 -9.18 3.73
N ILE A 115 7.46 -9.70 4.29
CA ILE A 115 6.37 -10.32 3.54
C ILE A 115 5.14 -9.43 3.62
N ILE A 116 4.49 -9.23 2.48
CA ILE A 116 3.27 -8.43 2.40
C ILE A 116 2.07 -9.31 2.76
N GLU A 117 1.28 -8.84 3.72
CA GLU A 117 -0.02 -9.40 4.05
C GLU A 117 -1.09 -8.33 3.86
N ILE A 118 -2.25 -8.73 3.36
CA ILE A 118 -3.39 -7.83 3.19
C ILE A 118 -4.63 -8.53 3.74
N ARG A 119 -5.28 -7.89 4.71
CA ARG A 119 -6.59 -8.31 5.19
C ARG A 119 -7.66 -7.45 4.54
N TYR A 120 -8.78 -8.07 4.18
CA TYR A 120 -9.87 -7.39 3.48
C TYR A 120 -11.23 -8.00 3.79
#